data_4ffb90305162d343cdc1604a2b98f40a
#
_entry.id   4ffb90305162d343cdc1604a2b98f40a
#
_cell.length_a   1.000
_cell.length_b   1.000
_cell.length_c   1.000
_cell.angle_alpha   90.00
_cell.angle_beta   90.00
_cell.angle_gamma   90.00
#
_symmetry.space_group_name_H-M   'P 1'
#
loop_
_entity.id
_entity.type
_entity.pdbx_description
1 polymer ?
#
loop_
_entity_poly.entity_id
_entity_poly.type
_entity_poly.pdbx_seq_one_letter_code
_entity_poly.pdbx_strand_id
1 'polypeptide(L)'
;MAVGLAIGKIKIFGISLGAAAAMFVALGLSTANPDIQIPPLVYQFGLAIFVYAIGLNFGPSFVREFKTRGWKLTVFMLGMLVVLVAVGYGLIRGFGLSVPEAVGMFAGSLSSTPGMAAVVEMVGDSTPVVGYSLAYPGAVIGAILVAAIGAKVVKVNHEE
;
A
#
# COMPACT_ATOMS: atom_id res chain seq x y z
N MET A 1 -1.10 -15.14 -10.18
CA MET A 1 -2.29 -14.38 -9.75
C MET A 1 -3.36 -15.30 -9.15
N ALA A 2 -3.89 -16.30 -9.87
CA ALA A 2 -4.96 -17.17 -9.36
C ALA A 2 -4.63 -17.88 -8.04
N VAL A 3 -3.44 -18.44 -7.91
CA VAL A 3 -2.95 -19.10 -6.69
C VAL A 3 -2.91 -18.13 -5.50
N GLY A 4 -2.39 -16.91 -5.71
CA GLY A 4 -2.33 -15.90 -4.65
C GLY A 4 -3.72 -15.44 -4.19
N LEU A 5 -4.68 -15.29 -5.10
CA LEU A 5 -6.06 -14.97 -4.75
C LEU A 5 -6.77 -16.12 -4.03
N ALA A 6 -6.47 -17.37 -4.39
CA ALA A 6 -7.00 -18.54 -3.69
C ALA A 6 -6.49 -18.61 -2.25
N ILE A 7 -5.18 -18.38 -2.04
CA ILE A 7 -4.57 -18.30 -0.71
C ILE A 7 -5.14 -17.13 0.09
N GLY A 8 -5.41 -15.99 -0.57
CA GLY A 8 -5.99 -14.82 0.07
C GLY A 8 -7.40 -15.02 0.66
N LYS A 9 -8.13 -16.05 0.22
CA LYS A 9 -9.43 -16.43 0.79
C LYS A 9 -9.32 -17.23 2.09
N ILE A 10 -8.14 -17.77 2.39
CA ILE A 10 -7.91 -18.55 3.62
C ILE A 10 -7.89 -17.57 4.79
N LYS A 11 -8.76 -17.79 5.76
CA LYS A 11 -8.79 -17.01 7.01
C LYS A 11 -7.80 -17.61 8.00
N ILE A 12 -6.78 -16.83 8.37
CA ILE A 12 -5.81 -17.18 9.40
C ILE A 12 -6.15 -16.31 10.62
N PHE A 13 -6.49 -16.93 11.74
CA PHE A 13 -6.96 -16.23 12.96
C PHE A 13 -8.16 -15.30 12.75
N GLY A 14 -9.06 -15.64 11.81
CA GLY A 14 -10.23 -14.83 11.51
C GLY A 14 -9.99 -13.67 10.53
N ILE A 15 -8.76 -13.47 10.08
CA ILE A 15 -8.35 -12.40 9.15
C ILE A 15 -7.96 -13.04 7.82
N SER A 16 -8.47 -12.49 6.69
CA SER A 16 -8.06 -12.91 5.36
C SER A 16 -7.04 -11.92 4.79
N LEU A 17 -5.96 -12.42 4.19
CA LEU A 17 -4.98 -11.58 3.50
C LEU A 17 -5.51 -10.95 2.21
N GLY A 18 -6.65 -11.43 1.70
CA GLY A 18 -7.30 -10.88 0.51
C GLY A 18 -6.35 -10.79 -0.68
N ALA A 19 -6.39 -9.65 -1.36
CA ALA A 19 -5.54 -9.37 -2.52
C ALA A 19 -4.03 -9.26 -2.18
N ALA A 20 -3.68 -8.95 -0.92
CA ALA A 20 -2.28 -8.87 -0.49
C ALA A 20 -1.56 -10.23 -0.60
N ALA A 21 -2.28 -11.35 -0.43
CA ALA A 21 -1.72 -12.68 -0.63
C ALA A 21 -1.19 -12.90 -2.06
N ALA A 22 -1.82 -12.30 -3.06
CA ALA A 22 -1.35 -12.39 -4.44
C ALA A 22 0.03 -11.73 -4.62
N MET A 23 0.30 -10.65 -3.89
CA MET A 23 1.60 -9.99 -3.90
C MET A 23 2.67 -10.85 -3.24
N PHE A 24 2.39 -11.47 -2.08
CA PHE A 24 3.35 -12.34 -1.41
C PHE A 24 3.70 -13.57 -2.25
N VAL A 25 2.70 -14.16 -2.92
CA VAL A 25 2.93 -15.28 -3.84
C VAL A 25 3.75 -14.84 -5.05
N ALA A 26 3.46 -13.66 -5.61
CA ALA A 26 4.23 -13.11 -6.74
C ALA A 26 5.68 -12.84 -6.34
N LEU A 27 5.90 -12.27 -5.15
CA LEU A 27 7.23 -12.03 -4.60
C LEU A 27 8.02 -13.33 -4.45
N GLY A 28 7.40 -14.36 -3.85
CA GLY A 28 8.03 -15.69 -3.69
C GLY A 28 8.37 -16.34 -5.03
N LEU A 29 7.49 -16.26 -6.02
CA LEU A 29 7.74 -16.80 -7.37
C LEU A 29 8.84 -16.04 -8.09
N SER A 30 8.85 -14.72 -8.02
CA SER A 30 9.89 -13.89 -8.65
C SER A 30 11.25 -14.08 -8.00
N THR A 31 11.29 -14.34 -6.69
CA THR A 31 12.55 -14.66 -5.99
C THR A 31 13.07 -16.05 -6.38
N ALA A 32 12.16 -17.01 -6.60
CA ALA A 32 12.53 -18.36 -7.00
C ALA A 32 12.95 -18.47 -8.48
N ASN A 33 12.40 -17.63 -9.35
CA ASN A 33 12.73 -17.58 -10.77
C ASN A 33 12.70 -16.13 -11.29
N PRO A 34 13.87 -15.47 -11.41
CA PRO A 34 13.98 -14.09 -11.90
C PRO A 34 13.50 -13.85 -13.32
N ASP A 35 13.37 -14.91 -14.14
CA ASP A 35 12.91 -14.83 -15.53
C ASP A 35 11.38 -14.59 -15.63
N ILE A 36 10.65 -14.76 -14.52
CA ILE A 36 9.21 -14.49 -14.47
C ILE A 36 9.00 -12.97 -14.36
N GLN A 37 8.86 -12.33 -15.49
CA GLN A 37 8.57 -10.90 -15.60
C GLN A 37 7.20 -10.65 -16.23
N ILE A 38 6.47 -9.68 -15.67
CA ILE A 38 5.22 -9.21 -16.26
C ILE A 38 5.56 -8.11 -17.28
N PRO A 39 5.10 -8.21 -18.54
CA PRO A 39 5.32 -7.15 -19.53
C PRO A 39 4.83 -5.79 -18.98
N PRO A 40 5.59 -4.70 -19.20
CA PRO A 40 5.23 -3.37 -18.69
C PRO A 40 3.82 -2.91 -19.06
N LEU A 41 3.40 -3.21 -20.29
CA LEU A 41 2.05 -2.88 -20.77
C LEU A 41 0.94 -3.52 -19.91
N VAL A 42 1.11 -4.80 -19.54
CA VAL A 42 0.12 -5.53 -18.71
C VAL A 42 0.06 -4.94 -17.30
N TYR A 43 1.21 -4.59 -16.75
CA TYR A 43 1.31 -3.93 -15.44
C TYR A 43 0.62 -2.55 -15.45
N GLN A 44 0.95 -1.70 -16.43
CA GLN A 44 0.37 -0.36 -16.56
C GLN A 44 -1.15 -0.41 -16.76
N PHE A 45 -1.63 -1.33 -17.60
CA PHE A 45 -3.06 -1.53 -17.82
C PHE A 45 -3.79 -1.98 -16.54
N GLY A 46 -3.20 -2.93 -15.80
CA GLY A 46 -3.74 -3.37 -14.51
C GLY A 46 -3.78 -2.23 -13.49
N LEU A 47 -2.74 -1.39 -13.44
CA LEU A 47 -2.69 -0.23 -12.57
C LEU A 47 -3.75 0.82 -12.94
N ALA A 48 -3.93 1.10 -14.24
CA ALA A 48 -4.94 2.04 -14.71
C ALA A 48 -6.36 1.60 -14.32
N ILE A 49 -6.70 0.31 -14.52
CA ILE A 49 -7.99 -0.24 -14.11
C ILE A 49 -8.15 -0.16 -12.58
N PHE A 50 -7.11 -0.47 -11.82
CA PHE A 50 -7.13 -0.42 -10.36
C PHE A 50 -7.44 1.00 -9.85
N VAL A 51 -6.72 2.02 -10.36
CA VAL A 51 -6.93 3.42 -9.97
C VAL A 51 -8.32 3.90 -10.40
N TYR A 52 -8.77 3.53 -11.59
CA TYR A 52 -10.11 3.86 -12.08
C TYR A 52 -11.21 3.25 -11.19
N ALA A 53 -11.09 1.98 -10.83
CA ALA A 53 -12.03 1.30 -9.94
C ALA A 53 -12.11 1.95 -8.56
N ILE A 54 -10.96 2.35 -8.00
CA ILE A 54 -10.92 3.12 -6.74
C ILE A 54 -11.66 4.45 -6.90
N GLY A 55 -11.38 5.19 -7.97
CA GLY A 55 -12.03 6.48 -8.25
C GLY A 55 -13.56 6.36 -8.33
N LEU A 56 -14.07 5.32 -9.01
CA LEU A 56 -15.51 5.06 -9.11
C LEU A 56 -16.14 4.73 -7.75
N ASN A 57 -15.47 3.93 -6.92
CA ASN A 57 -16.00 3.53 -5.62
C ASN A 57 -16.05 4.68 -4.63
N PHE A 58 -15.01 5.50 -4.58
CA PHE A 58 -14.85 6.54 -3.56
C PHE A 58 -15.27 7.94 -4.03
N GLY A 59 -15.31 8.20 -5.33
CA GLY A 59 -15.59 9.53 -5.88
C GLY A 59 -16.90 10.15 -5.40
N PRO A 60 -18.05 9.47 -5.49
CA PRO A 60 -19.34 10.02 -5.05
C PRO A 60 -19.39 10.34 -3.56
N SER A 61 -18.80 9.48 -2.72
CA SER A 61 -18.75 9.65 -1.26
C SER A 61 -17.80 10.77 -0.86
N PHE A 62 -16.66 10.88 -1.54
CA PHE A 62 -15.60 11.84 -1.23
C PHE A 62 -16.12 13.29 -1.23
N VAL A 63 -16.79 13.70 -2.29
CA VAL A 63 -17.28 15.08 -2.42
C VAL A 63 -18.29 15.44 -1.32
N ARG A 64 -19.17 14.51 -0.99
CA ARG A 64 -20.16 14.72 0.06
C ARG A 64 -19.53 14.81 1.44
N GLU A 65 -18.64 13.89 1.77
CA GLU A 65 -18.00 13.84 3.08
C GLU A 65 -16.97 14.94 3.28
N PHE A 66 -16.27 15.33 2.22
CA PHE A 66 -15.33 16.44 2.27
C PHE A 66 -16.02 17.76 2.68
N LYS A 67 -17.19 18.03 2.16
CA LYS A 67 -17.96 19.24 2.48
C LYS A 67 -18.50 19.27 3.91
N THR A 68 -18.74 18.10 4.54
CA THR A 68 -19.36 18.03 5.86
C THR A 68 -18.34 17.97 7.00
N ARG A 69 -17.49 16.98 7.00
CA ARG A 69 -16.50 16.72 8.07
C ARG A 69 -15.08 16.51 7.56
N GLY A 70 -14.95 16.22 6.26
CA GLY A 70 -13.70 15.75 5.66
C GLY A 70 -12.58 16.79 5.68
N TRP A 71 -12.88 18.09 5.62
CA TRP A 71 -11.83 19.08 5.55
C TRP A 71 -10.90 19.06 6.79
N LYS A 72 -11.47 18.86 7.99
CA LYS A 72 -10.67 18.75 9.24
C LYS A 72 -9.79 17.51 9.23
N LEU A 73 -10.36 16.38 8.79
CA LEU A 73 -9.61 15.13 8.61
C LEU A 73 -8.53 15.26 7.55
N THR A 74 -8.82 15.94 6.45
CA THR A 74 -7.85 16.19 5.38
C THR A 74 -6.68 17.03 5.89
N VAL A 75 -6.92 18.11 6.63
CA VAL A 75 -5.85 18.93 7.22
C VAL A 75 -5.02 18.11 8.21
N PHE A 76 -5.66 17.30 9.05
CA PHE A 76 -4.97 16.41 9.97
C PHE A 76 -4.10 15.40 9.22
N MET A 77 -4.63 14.76 8.17
CA MET A 77 -3.89 13.81 7.34
C MET A 77 -2.72 14.46 6.60
N LEU A 78 -2.90 15.67 6.08
CA LEU A 78 -1.81 16.41 5.46
C LEU A 78 -0.71 16.75 6.46
N GLY A 79 -1.08 17.16 7.68
CA GLY A 79 -0.13 17.37 8.77
C GLY A 79 0.66 16.09 9.10
N MET A 80 -0.03 14.97 9.23
CA MET A 80 0.60 13.65 9.42
C MET A 80 1.56 13.29 8.29
N LEU A 81 1.16 13.53 7.03
CA LEU A 81 2.04 13.27 5.87
C LEU A 81 3.30 14.12 5.91
N VAL A 82 3.20 15.40 6.28
CA VAL A 82 4.39 16.27 6.43
C VAL A 82 5.33 15.73 7.50
N VAL A 83 4.79 15.29 8.64
CA VAL A 83 5.60 14.68 9.71
C VAL A 83 6.28 13.40 9.21
N LEU A 84 5.55 12.53 8.52
CA LEU A 84 6.09 11.28 7.97
C LEU A 84 7.18 11.54 6.92
N VAL A 85 7.01 12.55 6.08
CA VAL A 85 8.04 12.96 5.10
C VAL A 85 9.29 13.47 5.82
N ALA A 86 9.13 14.29 6.86
CA ALA A 86 10.26 14.81 7.65
C ALA A 86 11.02 13.67 8.35
N VAL A 87 10.30 12.72 8.95
CA VAL A 87 10.90 11.51 9.55
C VAL A 87 11.61 10.67 8.47
N GLY A 88 10.96 10.43 7.33
CA GLY A 88 11.55 9.71 6.20
C GLY A 88 12.84 10.35 5.71
N TYR A 89 12.86 11.66 5.57
CA TYR A 89 14.06 12.41 5.19
C TYR A 89 15.18 12.24 6.24
N GLY A 90 14.86 12.29 7.53
CA GLY A 90 15.81 12.02 8.60
C GLY A 90 16.41 10.62 8.54
N LEU A 91 15.58 9.61 8.24
CA LEU A 91 16.04 8.23 8.06
C LEU A 91 16.94 8.05 6.85
N ILE A 92 16.62 8.69 5.72
CA ILE A 92 17.49 8.71 4.53
C ILE A 92 18.89 9.20 4.89
N ARG A 93 18.96 10.31 5.62
CA ARG A 93 20.23 10.89 6.04
C ARG A 93 20.98 10.02 7.06
N GLY A 94 20.23 9.38 7.97
CA GLY A 94 20.81 8.54 9.02
C GLY A 94 21.34 7.19 8.52
N PHE A 95 20.63 6.57 7.59
CA PHE A 95 20.97 5.24 7.07
C PHE A 95 21.71 5.25 5.72
N GLY A 96 21.91 6.42 5.11
CA GLY A 96 22.59 6.53 3.82
C GLY A 96 21.86 5.89 2.65
N LEU A 97 20.51 5.81 2.73
CA LEU A 97 19.67 5.25 1.68
C LEU A 97 19.69 6.15 0.43
N SER A 98 19.57 5.54 -0.74
CA SER A 98 19.31 6.33 -1.95
C SER A 98 17.90 6.93 -1.92
N VAL A 99 17.74 8.09 -2.53
CA VAL A 99 16.43 8.77 -2.56
C VAL A 99 15.34 7.90 -3.20
N PRO A 100 15.58 7.21 -4.35
CA PRO A 100 14.58 6.32 -4.95
C PRO A 100 14.13 5.17 -4.03
N GLU A 101 15.08 4.50 -3.36
CA GLU A 101 14.77 3.43 -2.39
C GLU A 101 13.92 3.95 -1.24
N ALA A 102 14.30 5.09 -0.67
CA ALA A 102 13.61 5.68 0.46
C ALA A 102 12.19 6.13 0.11
N VAL A 103 11.98 6.71 -1.07
CA VAL A 103 10.63 7.07 -1.53
C VAL A 103 9.81 5.82 -1.82
N GLY A 104 10.43 4.76 -2.36
CA GLY A 104 9.82 3.44 -2.48
C GLY A 104 9.39 2.87 -1.13
N MET A 105 10.27 2.90 -0.12
CA MET A 105 9.94 2.49 1.26
C MET A 105 8.80 3.32 1.84
N PHE A 106 8.78 4.63 1.60
CA PHE A 106 7.69 5.49 2.04
C PHE A 106 6.36 5.09 1.41
N ALA A 107 6.32 4.88 0.08
CA ALA A 107 5.13 4.40 -0.61
C ALA A 107 4.70 3.01 -0.10
N GLY A 108 5.66 2.13 0.20
CA GLY A 108 5.42 0.80 0.78
C GLY A 108 4.82 0.87 2.18
N SER A 109 5.33 1.75 3.04
CA SER A 109 4.82 1.94 4.40
C SER A 109 3.39 2.49 4.44
N LEU A 110 2.98 3.23 3.42
CA LEU A 110 1.61 3.71 3.21
C LEU A 110 0.75 2.72 2.41
N SER A 111 1.28 1.56 2.02
CA SER A 111 0.63 0.57 1.16
C SER A 111 0.11 1.18 -0.16
N SER A 112 0.80 2.20 -0.66
CA SER A 112 0.40 2.98 -1.84
C SER A 112 1.05 2.45 -3.12
N THR A 113 0.43 1.45 -3.75
CA THR A 113 0.88 0.94 -5.07
C THR A 113 0.86 2.02 -6.16
N PRO A 114 -0.15 2.90 -6.26
CA PRO A 114 -0.11 3.99 -7.22
C PRO A 114 1.04 4.97 -6.97
N GLY A 115 1.36 5.24 -5.69
CA GLY A 115 2.49 6.08 -5.32
C GLY A 115 3.81 5.47 -5.76
N MET A 116 4.02 4.18 -5.52
CA MET A 116 5.20 3.44 -5.99
C MET A 116 5.34 3.52 -7.52
N ALA A 117 4.24 3.30 -8.25
CA ALA A 117 4.26 3.34 -9.72
C ALA A 117 4.65 4.72 -10.26
N ALA A 118 4.12 5.80 -9.65
CA ALA A 118 4.48 7.16 -10.03
C ALA A 118 5.99 7.42 -9.82
N VAL A 119 6.56 6.92 -8.72
CA VAL A 119 8.00 7.08 -8.45
C VAL A 119 8.86 6.29 -9.44
N VAL A 120 8.48 5.05 -9.77
CA VAL A 120 9.17 4.25 -10.80
C VAL A 120 9.18 4.96 -12.14
N GLU A 121 8.05 5.56 -12.53
CA GLU A 121 7.96 6.31 -13.79
C GLU A 121 8.86 7.57 -13.78
N MET A 122 8.91 8.28 -12.64
CA MET A 122 9.76 9.47 -12.51
C MET A 122 11.26 9.15 -12.50
N VAL A 123 11.64 8.04 -11.89
CA VAL A 123 13.06 7.61 -11.76
C VAL A 123 13.54 6.91 -13.02
N GLY A 124 12.64 6.21 -13.73
CA GLY A 124 12.94 5.47 -14.95
C GLY A 124 13.61 4.12 -14.71
N ASP A 125 13.68 3.65 -13.45
CA ASP A 125 14.20 2.35 -13.08
C ASP A 125 13.40 1.67 -11.97
N SER A 126 13.74 0.43 -11.60
CA SER A 126 13.04 -0.38 -10.61
C SER A 126 13.53 -0.21 -9.17
N THR A 127 14.47 0.68 -8.91
CA THR A 127 15.05 0.92 -7.57
C THR A 127 13.97 1.21 -6.51
N PRO A 128 12.93 2.05 -6.79
CA PRO A 128 11.85 2.27 -5.84
C PRO A 128 11.08 1.01 -5.45
N VAL A 129 10.99 0.02 -6.36
CA VAL A 129 10.28 -1.25 -6.10
C VAL A 129 10.98 -2.05 -5.01
N VAL A 130 12.31 -2.00 -4.93
CA VAL A 130 13.10 -2.66 -3.88
C VAL A 130 12.71 -2.08 -2.52
N GLY A 131 12.77 -0.76 -2.37
CA GLY A 131 12.35 -0.08 -1.14
C GLY A 131 10.90 -0.38 -0.76
N TYR A 132 9.99 -0.31 -1.73
CA TYR A 132 8.58 -0.67 -1.55
C TYR A 132 8.40 -2.09 -1.01
N SER A 133 9.06 -3.06 -1.62
CA SER A 133 8.95 -4.48 -1.27
C SER A 133 9.45 -4.77 0.14
N LEU A 134 10.42 -4.02 0.63
CA LEU A 134 10.93 -4.15 2.01
C LEU A 134 9.94 -3.60 3.04
N ALA A 135 9.28 -2.47 2.76
CA ALA A 135 8.41 -1.80 3.71
C ALA A 135 6.96 -2.32 3.70
N TYR A 136 6.44 -2.70 2.53
CA TYR A 136 5.03 -3.09 2.34
C TYR A 136 4.56 -4.26 3.22
N PRO A 137 5.31 -5.37 3.37
CA PRO A 137 4.88 -6.47 4.22
C PRO A 137 4.68 -6.04 5.67
N GLY A 138 5.60 -5.24 6.20
CA GLY A 138 5.50 -4.69 7.54
C GLY A 138 4.30 -3.76 7.71
N ALA A 139 4.01 -2.93 6.72
CA ALA A 139 2.86 -2.03 6.72
C ALA A 139 1.53 -2.79 6.74
N VAL A 140 1.39 -3.83 5.89
CA VAL A 140 0.19 -4.67 5.84
C VAL A 140 -0.03 -5.41 7.17
N ILE A 141 1.02 -6.04 7.69
CA ILE A 141 0.94 -6.75 8.98
C ILE A 141 0.60 -5.76 10.11
N GLY A 142 1.26 -4.61 10.13
CA GLY A 142 1.00 -3.55 11.11
C GLY A 142 -0.45 -3.06 11.08
N ALA A 143 -0.98 -2.79 9.88
CA ALA A 143 -2.38 -2.37 9.70
C ALA A 143 -3.37 -3.43 10.20
N ILE A 144 -3.12 -4.72 9.89
CA ILE A 144 -3.96 -5.82 10.36
C ILE A 144 -3.93 -5.93 11.89
N LEU A 145 -2.74 -5.82 12.50
CA LEU A 145 -2.58 -5.87 13.96
C LEU A 145 -3.30 -4.71 14.63
N VAL A 146 -3.13 -3.49 14.12
CA VAL A 146 -3.81 -2.29 14.65
C VAL A 146 -5.33 -2.44 14.54
N ALA A 147 -5.84 -2.93 13.41
CA ALA A 147 -7.27 -3.18 13.23
C ALA A 147 -7.79 -4.25 14.20
N ALA A 148 -7.06 -5.35 14.37
CA ALA A 148 -7.44 -6.44 15.28
C ALA A 148 -7.43 -6.01 16.75
N ILE A 149 -6.42 -5.25 17.17
CA ILE A 149 -6.33 -4.70 18.53
C ILE A 149 -7.40 -3.63 18.74
N GLY A 150 -7.58 -2.73 17.77
CA GLY A 150 -8.59 -1.68 17.83
C GLY A 150 -10.01 -2.24 17.97
N ALA A 151 -10.35 -3.28 17.22
CA ALA A 151 -11.64 -3.94 17.32
C ALA A 151 -11.89 -4.55 18.72
N LYS A 152 -10.84 -5.05 19.38
CA LYS A 152 -10.96 -5.58 20.76
C LYS A 152 -11.08 -4.49 21.81
N VAL A 153 -10.34 -3.38 21.66
CA VAL A 153 -10.28 -2.29 22.65
C VAL A 153 -11.54 -1.42 22.58
N VAL A 154 -12.02 -1.14 21.36
CA VAL A 154 -13.15 -0.19 21.17
C VAL A 154 -14.52 -0.86 21.36
N LYS A 155 -14.59 -2.20 21.58
CA LYS A 155 -15.88 -2.95 21.69
C LYS A 155 -16.88 -2.44 20.64
N VAL A 156 -16.56 -2.62 19.36
CA VAL A 156 -17.46 -2.23 18.29
C VAL A 156 -18.71 -3.12 18.37
N ASN A 157 -19.84 -2.52 18.73
CA ASN A 157 -21.14 -3.19 18.67
C ASN A 157 -21.45 -3.43 17.19
N HIS A 158 -21.52 -4.68 16.77
CA HIS A 158 -21.88 -5.09 15.41
C HIS A 158 -23.40 -5.26 15.25
N GLU A 159 -24.20 -4.65 16.13
CA GLU A 159 -25.66 -4.64 16.01
C GLU A 159 -26.08 -3.30 15.34
N GLU A 160 -26.01 -3.24 14.01
CA GLU A 160 -26.86 -2.44 13.12
C GLU A 160 -26.73 -2.96 11.69
#